data_7825f586171eecc689cda73ac7478e04
#
_entry.id   7825f586171eecc689cda73ac7478e04
#
_cell.length_a   1.000
_cell.length_b   1.000
_cell.length_c   1.000
_cell.angle_alpha   90.00
_cell.angle_beta   90.00
_cell.angle_gamma   90.00
#
_symmetry.space_group_name_H-M   'P 1'
#
loop_
_entity.id
_entity.type
_entity.pdbx_description
1 polymer ?
#
loop_
_entity_poly.entity_id
_entity_poly.type
_entity_poly.pdbx_seq_one_letter_code
_entity_poly.pdbx_strand_id
1 'polypeptide(L)'
;MKENANELSSMNRLRRYLSPQIAEIVLRCPDETSLWESRRQEVTVVVLDLRGFTRFANNAEPEELMALLRHYHGEMGRLVFKFHGTLERFTGDGMMVFFNDPVPSEQVKKAVMMALEMRDRGKELRRGWLNKGYDLDLGIGLATGYATVGNFGFEGRMDYGAVGKVTNLTYRLCEEACGGQILTNRSTLSKIEDFVHAEPAAELQLKGFPQPVSAFNILGAK
;
A
#
# COMPACT_ATOMS: atom_id res chain seq x y z
N MET A 1 -1.02 -0.74 -40.98
CA MET A 1 -0.39 -1.79 -40.13
C MET A 1 0.73 -1.26 -39.23
N LYS A 2 1.71 -0.45 -39.72
CA LYS A 2 2.78 0.11 -38.86
C LYS A 2 2.26 1.15 -37.85
N GLU A 3 1.26 1.93 -38.22
CA GLU A 3 0.64 2.96 -37.35
C GLU A 3 -0.07 2.33 -36.14
N ASN A 4 -0.89 1.31 -36.34
CA ASN A 4 -1.55 0.56 -35.29
C ASN A 4 -0.56 -0.16 -34.35
N ALA A 5 0.59 -0.63 -34.86
CA ALA A 5 1.63 -1.24 -34.04
C ALA A 5 2.34 -0.19 -33.14
N ASN A 6 2.54 1.03 -33.64
CA ASN A 6 3.10 2.13 -32.88
C ASN A 6 2.15 2.65 -31.80
N GLU A 7 0.87 2.77 -32.11
CA GLU A 7 -0.18 3.14 -31.13
C GLU A 7 -0.29 2.10 -30.02
N LEU A 8 -0.35 0.81 -30.37
CA LEU A 8 -0.38 -0.26 -29.38
C LEU A 8 0.84 -0.28 -28.48
N SER A 9 2.03 -0.03 -29.06
CA SER A 9 3.27 0.10 -28.30
C SER A 9 3.24 1.30 -27.33
N SER A 10 2.67 2.43 -27.76
CA SER A 10 2.54 3.64 -26.96
C SER A 10 1.52 3.43 -25.83
N MET A 11 0.37 2.81 -26.11
CA MET A 11 -0.63 2.43 -25.10
C MET A 11 -0.04 1.47 -24.05
N ASN A 12 0.75 0.48 -24.47
CA ASN A 12 1.42 -0.44 -23.54
C ASN A 12 2.46 0.26 -22.66
N ARG A 13 3.08 1.33 -23.12
CA ARG A 13 3.96 2.18 -22.30
C ARG A 13 3.16 2.99 -21.28
N LEU A 14 2.06 3.61 -21.70
CA LEU A 14 1.18 4.40 -20.81
C LEU A 14 0.56 3.52 -19.71
N ARG A 15 0.19 2.27 -20.01
CA ARG A 15 -0.33 1.33 -19.01
C ARG A 15 0.61 1.10 -17.81
N ARG A 16 1.93 1.29 -17.99
CA ARG A 16 2.91 1.15 -16.89
C ARG A 16 2.82 2.25 -15.84
N TYR A 17 2.13 3.35 -16.14
CA TYR A 17 1.88 4.45 -15.19
C TYR A 17 0.59 4.28 -14.39
N LEU A 18 -0.19 3.24 -14.70
CA LEU A 18 -1.39 2.85 -13.95
C LEU A 18 -1.18 1.45 -13.34
N SER A 19 -1.81 1.19 -12.20
CA SER A 19 -1.86 -0.20 -11.75
C SER A 19 -2.67 -1.04 -12.75
N PRO A 20 -2.31 -2.31 -12.99
CA PRO A 20 -3.06 -3.17 -13.92
C PRO A 20 -4.54 -3.28 -13.58
N GLN A 21 -4.89 -3.30 -12.29
CA GLN A 21 -6.27 -3.36 -11.82
C GLN A 21 -7.04 -2.09 -12.21
N ILE A 22 -6.43 -0.91 -12.05
CA ILE A 22 -7.03 0.36 -12.44
C ILE A 22 -7.19 0.42 -13.97
N ALA A 23 -6.17 0.03 -14.71
CA ALA A 23 -6.25 -0.04 -16.17
C ALA A 23 -7.39 -0.95 -16.64
N GLU A 24 -7.60 -2.09 -15.97
CA GLU A 24 -8.70 -3.01 -16.28
C GLU A 24 -10.07 -2.40 -15.96
N ILE A 25 -10.22 -1.70 -14.84
CA ILE A 25 -11.46 -0.98 -14.47
C ILE A 25 -11.80 0.04 -15.55
N VAL A 26 -10.84 0.89 -15.93
CA VAL A 26 -11.03 1.93 -16.97
C VAL A 26 -11.42 1.32 -18.31
N LEU A 27 -10.77 0.22 -18.72
CA LEU A 27 -11.08 -0.46 -20.00
C LEU A 27 -12.44 -1.14 -20.03
N ARG A 28 -12.99 -1.51 -18.85
CA ARG A 28 -14.31 -2.12 -18.73
C ARG A 28 -15.44 -1.10 -18.55
N CYS A 29 -15.14 0.15 -18.30
CA CYS A 29 -16.15 1.20 -18.18
C CYS A 29 -16.82 1.43 -19.53
N PRO A 30 -18.16 1.37 -19.61
CA PRO A 30 -18.89 1.49 -20.87
C PRO A 30 -18.91 2.94 -21.40
N ASP A 31 -18.80 3.92 -20.55
CA ASP A 31 -18.85 5.35 -20.87
C ASP A 31 -18.12 6.22 -19.84
N GLU A 32 -17.92 7.49 -20.17
CA GLU A 32 -17.24 8.46 -19.29
C GLU A 32 -18.01 8.74 -17.99
N THR A 33 -19.34 8.67 -18.00
CA THR A 33 -20.18 8.92 -16.82
C THR A 33 -19.93 7.85 -15.77
N SER A 34 -19.83 6.59 -16.20
CA SER A 34 -19.51 5.44 -15.32
C SER A 34 -18.13 5.54 -14.69
N LEU A 35 -17.19 6.28 -15.30
CA LEU A 35 -15.86 6.51 -14.71
C LEU A 35 -15.94 7.37 -13.44
N TRP A 36 -16.94 8.23 -13.29
CA TRP A 36 -17.11 9.09 -12.13
C TRP A 36 -17.91 8.45 -10.99
N GLU A 37 -18.41 7.24 -11.18
CA GLU A 37 -19.10 6.52 -10.12
C GLU A 37 -18.16 6.21 -8.97
N SER A 38 -18.61 6.54 -7.77
CA SER A 38 -17.92 6.18 -6.54
C SER A 38 -18.84 5.39 -5.63
N ARG A 39 -18.29 4.41 -4.91
CA ARG A 39 -19.07 3.52 -4.04
C ARG A 39 -18.48 3.47 -2.65
N ARG A 40 -19.34 3.61 -1.64
CA ARG A 40 -18.94 3.36 -0.26
C ARG A 40 -18.93 1.87 -0.01
N GLN A 41 -17.75 1.34 0.31
CA GLN A 41 -17.56 -0.09 0.59
C GLN A 41 -16.53 -0.31 1.68
N GLU A 42 -16.54 -1.49 2.28
CA GLU A 42 -15.48 -1.88 3.21
C GLU A 42 -14.24 -2.26 2.41
N VAL A 43 -13.10 -1.70 2.82
CA VAL A 43 -11.79 -1.95 2.22
C VAL A 43 -10.77 -2.27 3.29
N THR A 44 -9.72 -3.00 2.91
CA THR A 44 -8.53 -3.13 3.76
C THR A 44 -7.40 -2.35 3.09
N VAL A 45 -6.83 -1.41 3.83
CA VAL A 45 -5.75 -0.53 3.35
C VAL A 45 -4.45 -0.97 4.01
N VAL A 46 -3.39 -1.02 3.22
CA VAL A 46 -2.01 -1.26 3.66
C VAL A 46 -1.16 -0.09 3.18
N VAL A 47 -0.47 0.54 4.12
CA VAL A 47 0.53 1.58 3.83
C VAL A 47 1.87 1.09 4.35
N LEU A 48 2.90 1.23 3.54
CA LEU A 48 4.27 0.89 3.91
C LEU A 48 5.20 2.05 3.57
N ASP A 49 6.28 2.18 4.37
CA ASP A 49 7.22 3.29 4.27
C ASP A 49 8.58 2.88 4.86
N LEU A 50 9.67 3.45 4.33
CA LEU A 50 11.02 3.11 4.78
C LEU A 50 11.47 4.00 5.93
N ARG A 51 11.70 3.41 7.08
CA ARG A 51 12.34 4.08 8.21
C ARG A 51 13.78 4.44 7.85
N GLY A 52 14.17 5.68 8.17
CA GLY A 52 15.52 6.20 7.85
C GLY A 52 15.71 6.74 6.43
N PHE A 53 14.67 6.64 5.55
CA PHE A 53 14.78 7.04 4.16
C PHE A 53 15.15 8.51 3.96
N THR A 54 14.54 9.44 4.70
CA THR A 54 14.86 10.87 4.60
C THR A 54 16.34 11.16 4.87
N ARG A 55 16.93 10.50 5.90
CA ARG A 55 18.35 10.63 6.19
C ARG A 55 19.22 10.05 5.08
N PHE A 56 18.82 8.89 4.54
CA PHE A 56 19.50 8.28 3.40
C PHE A 56 19.43 9.20 2.18
N ALA A 57 18.25 9.68 1.81
CA ALA A 57 18.03 10.51 0.62
C ALA A 57 18.80 11.84 0.66
N ASN A 58 19.02 12.41 1.86
CA ASN A 58 19.80 13.64 2.04
C ASN A 58 21.31 13.44 1.86
N ASN A 59 21.81 12.20 1.91
CA ASN A 59 23.23 11.89 1.86
C ASN A 59 23.65 11.01 0.67
N ALA A 60 22.69 10.37 0.00
CA ALA A 60 22.94 9.48 -1.12
C ALA A 60 23.10 10.25 -2.42
N GLU A 61 23.92 9.74 -3.35
CA GLU A 61 23.96 10.22 -4.72
C GLU A 61 22.63 9.90 -5.44
N PRO A 62 22.18 10.75 -6.37
CA PRO A 62 20.88 10.57 -7.06
C PRO A 62 20.72 9.20 -7.72
N GLU A 63 21.78 8.65 -8.28
CA GLU A 63 21.80 7.34 -8.94
C GLU A 63 21.59 6.21 -7.93
N GLU A 64 22.20 6.30 -6.75
CA GLU A 64 22.05 5.33 -5.66
C GLU A 64 20.62 5.36 -5.10
N LEU A 65 20.09 6.57 -4.88
CA LEU A 65 18.70 6.78 -4.45
C LEU A 65 17.71 6.10 -5.41
N MET A 66 17.84 6.39 -6.70
CA MET A 66 16.97 5.85 -7.73
C MET A 66 17.13 4.33 -7.90
N ALA A 67 18.35 3.81 -7.77
CA ALA A 67 18.62 2.37 -7.83
C ALA A 67 17.97 1.64 -6.64
N LEU A 68 18.09 2.19 -5.43
CA LEU A 68 17.45 1.66 -4.23
C LEU A 68 15.93 1.64 -4.37
N LEU A 69 15.32 2.77 -4.74
CA LEU A 69 13.87 2.88 -4.93
C LEU A 69 13.34 1.89 -5.99
N ARG A 70 14.01 1.79 -7.14
CA ARG A 70 13.60 0.84 -8.19
C ARG A 70 13.65 -0.60 -7.70
N HIS A 71 14.70 -0.96 -6.96
CA HIS A 71 14.84 -2.31 -6.42
C HIS A 71 13.76 -2.59 -5.38
N TYR A 72 13.59 -1.71 -4.41
CA TYR A 72 12.59 -1.80 -3.35
C TYR A 72 11.16 -1.85 -3.91
N HIS A 73 10.79 -0.88 -4.76
CA HIS A 73 9.47 -0.86 -5.39
C HIS A 73 9.22 -2.10 -6.25
N GLY A 74 10.25 -2.61 -6.94
CA GLY A 74 10.15 -3.84 -7.72
C GLY A 74 9.85 -5.07 -6.87
N GLU A 75 10.49 -5.18 -5.69
CA GLU A 75 10.23 -6.26 -4.74
C GLU A 75 8.83 -6.17 -4.13
N MET A 76 8.46 -4.99 -3.62
CA MET A 76 7.14 -4.79 -3.01
C MET A 76 6.01 -4.90 -4.03
N GLY A 77 6.20 -4.35 -5.23
CA GLY A 77 5.21 -4.41 -6.32
C GLY A 77 4.89 -5.84 -6.77
N ARG A 78 5.88 -6.74 -6.79
CA ARG A 78 5.64 -8.17 -7.06
C ARG A 78 4.69 -8.78 -6.03
N LEU A 79 4.82 -8.41 -4.76
CA LEU A 79 3.94 -8.89 -3.69
C LEU A 79 2.54 -8.29 -3.82
N VAL A 80 2.41 -7.01 -4.17
CA VAL A 80 1.09 -6.41 -4.45
C VAL A 80 0.36 -7.22 -5.53
N PHE A 81 1.02 -7.56 -6.62
CA PHE A 81 0.40 -8.34 -7.70
C PHE A 81 0.11 -9.78 -7.30
N LYS A 82 1.02 -10.43 -6.56
CA LYS A 82 0.84 -11.79 -6.04
C LYS A 82 -0.45 -11.92 -5.22
N PHE A 83 -0.76 -10.92 -4.41
CA PHE A 83 -1.92 -10.91 -3.54
C PHE A 83 -3.14 -10.18 -4.13
N HIS A 84 -3.07 -9.75 -5.39
CA HIS A 84 -4.15 -9.02 -6.08
C HIS A 84 -4.55 -7.71 -5.40
N GLY A 85 -3.61 -7.05 -4.71
CA GLY A 85 -3.83 -5.73 -4.15
C GLY A 85 -3.85 -4.65 -5.23
N THR A 86 -4.66 -3.62 -5.05
CA THR A 86 -4.67 -2.45 -5.92
C THR A 86 -3.66 -1.44 -5.39
N LEU A 87 -2.55 -1.26 -6.12
CA LEU A 87 -1.61 -0.18 -5.83
C LEU A 87 -2.26 1.14 -6.23
N GLU A 88 -2.56 1.99 -5.25
CA GLU A 88 -3.14 3.30 -5.51
C GLU A 88 -2.07 4.31 -5.93
N ARG A 89 -1.02 4.46 -5.12
CA ARG A 89 0.05 5.43 -5.37
C ARG A 89 1.36 5.07 -4.70
N PHE A 90 2.42 5.67 -5.23
CA PHE A 90 3.70 5.83 -4.54
C PHE A 90 3.77 7.20 -3.88
N THR A 91 4.37 7.28 -2.69
CA THR A 91 4.64 8.51 -1.94
C THR A 91 6.13 8.60 -1.61
N GLY A 92 6.96 8.74 -2.67
CA GLY A 92 8.41 8.61 -2.54
C GLY A 92 8.81 7.16 -2.29
N ASP A 93 9.29 6.86 -1.09
CA ASP A 93 9.59 5.51 -0.60
C ASP A 93 8.34 4.75 -0.10
N GLY A 94 7.26 5.46 0.19
CA GLY A 94 6.02 4.86 0.63
C GLY A 94 5.17 4.31 -0.51
N MET A 95 4.30 3.37 -0.17
CA MET A 95 3.29 2.79 -1.07
C MET A 95 1.96 2.66 -0.33
N MET A 96 0.87 2.97 -1.01
CA MET A 96 -0.48 2.69 -0.54
C MET A 96 -1.14 1.65 -1.44
N VAL A 97 -1.61 0.58 -0.81
CA VAL A 97 -2.32 -0.53 -1.44
C VAL A 97 -3.66 -0.71 -0.76
N PHE A 98 -4.71 -0.99 -1.51
CA PHE A 98 -5.98 -1.38 -0.91
C PHE A 98 -6.55 -2.65 -1.54
N PHE A 99 -7.41 -3.30 -0.78
CA PHE A 99 -8.15 -4.49 -1.17
C PHE A 99 -9.64 -4.19 -1.02
N ASN A 100 -10.41 -4.53 -2.04
CA ASN A 100 -11.85 -4.32 -2.10
C ASN A 100 -12.56 -5.54 -2.68
N ASP A 101 -12.09 -6.73 -2.32
CA ASP A 101 -12.72 -7.99 -2.71
C ASP A 101 -14.20 -8.02 -2.28
N PRO A 102 -15.09 -8.67 -3.05
CA PRO A 102 -16.49 -8.81 -2.69
C PRO A 102 -16.73 -9.53 -1.35
N VAL A 103 -15.78 -10.38 -0.95
CA VAL A 103 -15.80 -11.11 0.32
C VAL A 103 -14.86 -10.43 1.33
N PRO A 104 -15.38 -9.71 2.34
CA PRO A 104 -14.56 -8.92 3.26
C PRO A 104 -13.50 -9.72 4.03
N SER A 105 -13.79 -10.98 4.41
CA SER A 105 -12.83 -11.83 5.10
C SER A 105 -11.62 -12.19 4.23
N GLU A 106 -11.82 -12.37 2.91
CA GLU A 106 -10.74 -12.69 1.98
C GLU A 106 -9.82 -11.50 1.74
N GLN A 107 -10.39 -10.30 1.62
CA GLN A 107 -9.57 -9.09 1.45
C GLN A 107 -8.64 -8.84 2.64
N VAL A 108 -9.12 -9.03 3.87
CA VAL A 108 -8.31 -8.83 5.07
C VAL A 108 -7.18 -9.87 5.15
N LYS A 109 -7.49 -11.14 4.86
CA LYS A 109 -6.48 -12.21 4.82
C LYS A 109 -5.39 -11.93 3.79
N LYS A 110 -5.76 -11.58 2.55
CA LYS A 110 -4.81 -11.24 1.49
C LYS A 110 -3.91 -10.07 1.91
N ALA A 111 -4.49 -9.02 2.47
CA ALA A 111 -3.77 -7.84 2.94
C ALA A 111 -2.74 -8.18 4.04
N VAL A 112 -3.14 -8.99 5.02
CA VAL A 112 -2.26 -9.45 6.11
C VAL A 112 -1.13 -10.33 5.58
N MET A 113 -1.44 -11.32 4.74
CA MET A 113 -0.42 -12.20 4.17
C MET A 113 0.57 -11.43 3.30
N MET A 114 0.08 -10.45 2.51
CA MET A 114 0.93 -9.54 1.76
C MET A 114 1.86 -8.74 2.69
N ALA A 115 1.31 -8.14 3.75
CA ALA A 115 2.09 -7.35 4.70
C ALA A 115 3.16 -8.18 5.42
N LEU A 116 2.86 -9.43 5.79
CA LEU A 116 3.82 -10.37 6.39
C LEU A 116 4.96 -10.70 5.42
N GLU A 117 4.64 -11.04 4.17
CA GLU A 117 5.67 -11.31 3.16
C GLU A 117 6.49 -10.05 2.81
N MET A 118 5.86 -8.87 2.76
CA MET A 118 6.56 -7.60 2.55
C MET A 118 7.55 -7.31 3.68
N ARG A 119 7.13 -7.50 4.94
CA ARG A 119 8.01 -7.36 6.10
C ARG A 119 9.21 -8.32 6.02
N ASP A 120 8.97 -9.57 5.72
CA ASP A 120 10.03 -10.57 5.67
C ASP A 120 10.99 -10.31 4.49
N ARG A 121 10.45 -9.88 3.35
CA ARG A 121 11.27 -9.40 2.23
C ARG A 121 12.06 -8.13 2.58
N GLY A 122 11.45 -7.21 3.33
CA GLY A 122 12.10 -6.01 3.86
C GLY A 122 13.32 -6.36 4.72
N LYS A 123 13.22 -7.37 5.60
CA LYS A 123 14.35 -7.87 6.41
C LYS A 123 15.50 -8.40 5.54
N GLU A 124 15.19 -9.08 4.43
CA GLU A 124 16.22 -9.56 3.50
C GLU A 124 16.91 -8.38 2.80
N LEU A 125 16.15 -7.41 2.31
CA LEU A 125 16.67 -6.19 1.68
C LEU A 125 17.55 -5.39 2.65
N ARG A 126 17.11 -5.25 3.91
CA ARG A 126 17.84 -4.55 4.97
C ARG A 126 19.27 -5.08 5.14
N ARG A 127 19.48 -6.40 5.08
CA ARG A 127 20.83 -6.97 5.17
C ARG A 127 21.75 -6.45 4.06
N GLY A 128 21.24 -6.34 2.84
CA GLY A 128 21.97 -5.77 1.70
C GLY A 128 22.24 -4.27 1.86
N TRP A 129 21.28 -3.52 2.40
CA TRP A 129 21.42 -2.10 2.67
C TRP A 129 22.43 -1.80 3.77
N LEU A 130 22.41 -2.56 4.87
CA LEU A 130 23.38 -2.41 5.96
C LEU A 130 24.81 -2.66 5.50
N ASN A 131 25.05 -3.63 4.60
CA ASN A 131 26.36 -3.88 4.00
C ASN A 131 26.88 -2.67 3.19
N LYS A 132 26.00 -1.77 2.75
CA LYS A 132 26.32 -0.51 2.06
C LYS A 132 26.33 0.69 3.01
N GLY A 133 26.11 0.48 4.30
CA GLY A 133 26.03 1.56 5.30
C GLY A 133 24.67 2.27 5.37
N TYR A 134 23.62 1.71 4.73
CA TYR A 134 22.27 2.30 4.74
C TYR A 134 21.44 1.63 5.84
N ASP A 135 21.10 2.38 6.88
CA ASP A 135 20.23 1.90 7.96
C ASP A 135 18.76 2.22 7.61
N LEU A 136 18.19 1.36 6.80
CA LEU A 136 16.79 1.42 6.35
C LEU A 136 16.04 0.20 6.85
N ASP A 137 14.76 0.39 7.20
CA ASP A 137 13.88 -0.70 7.59
C ASP A 137 12.44 -0.40 7.19
N LEU A 138 11.57 -1.40 7.14
CA LEU A 138 10.20 -1.29 6.65
C LEU A 138 9.21 -1.18 7.80
N GLY A 139 8.43 -0.08 7.86
CA GLY A 139 7.27 0.07 8.73
C GLY A 139 5.98 -0.10 7.94
N ILE A 140 4.99 -0.79 8.50
CA ILE A 140 3.72 -1.10 7.82
C ILE A 140 2.55 -0.75 8.73
N GLY A 141 1.55 -0.03 8.19
CA GLY A 141 0.23 0.15 8.78
C GLY A 141 -0.81 -0.67 8.01
N LEU A 142 -1.76 -1.25 8.70
CA LEU A 142 -2.86 -2.03 8.12
C LEU A 142 -4.16 -1.73 8.87
N ALA A 143 -5.22 -1.34 8.15
CA ALA A 143 -6.54 -1.16 8.74
C ALA A 143 -7.67 -1.53 7.78
N THR A 144 -8.78 -2.00 8.34
CA THR A 144 -10.00 -2.33 7.60
C THR A 144 -11.13 -1.40 8.05
N GLY A 145 -11.90 -0.91 7.10
CA GLY A 145 -13.05 -0.04 7.36
C GLY A 145 -13.69 0.50 6.09
N TYR A 146 -14.69 1.35 6.25
CA TYR A 146 -15.40 1.94 5.11
C TYR A 146 -14.62 3.09 4.49
N ALA A 147 -14.53 3.06 3.16
CA ALA A 147 -14.04 4.15 2.32
C ALA A 147 -14.98 4.37 1.12
N THR A 148 -14.89 5.54 0.52
CA THR A 148 -15.45 5.78 -0.81
C THR A 148 -14.37 5.41 -1.83
N VAL A 149 -14.65 4.41 -2.67
CA VAL A 149 -13.76 3.94 -3.73
C VAL A 149 -14.30 4.39 -5.08
N GLY A 150 -13.47 4.97 -5.89
CA GLY A 150 -13.84 5.47 -7.22
C GLY A 150 -12.79 6.41 -7.79
N ASN A 151 -13.12 7.02 -8.92
CA ASN A 151 -12.28 8.03 -9.54
C ASN A 151 -12.51 9.40 -8.88
N PHE A 152 -11.46 10.16 -8.73
CA PHE A 152 -11.47 11.55 -8.26
C PHE A 152 -10.40 12.36 -9.00
N GLY A 153 -10.61 13.65 -9.11
CA GLY A 153 -9.71 14.54 -9.83
C GLY A 153 -10.48 15.57 -10.65
N PHE A 154 -9.97 15.87 -11.83
CA PHE A 154 -10.56 16.85 -12.75
C PHE A 154 -10.38 16.40 -14.19
N GLU A 155 -11.04 17.08 -15.14
CA GLU A 155 -10.88 16.83 -16.58
C GLU A 155 -9.40 16.92 -16.97
N GLY A 156 -8.87 15.84 -17.54
CA GLY A 156 -7.45 15.70 -17.91
C GLY A 156 -6.56 14.97 -16.90
N ARG A 157 -6.98 14.81 -15.62
CA ARG A 157 -6.24 14.03 -14.62
C ARG A 157 -7.17 13.40 -13.60
N MET A 158 -7.28 12.10 -13.65
CA MET A 158 -8.03 11.30 -12.68
C MET A 158 -7.11 10.31 -11.96
N ASP A 159 -7.38 10.11 -10.67
CA ASP A 159 -6.83 9.04 -9.88
C ASP A 159 -7.97 8.13 -9.40
N TYR A 160 -7.73 6.82 -9.34
CA TYR A 160 -8.65 5.85 -8.75
C TYR A 160 -8.13 5.41 -7.40
N GLY A 161 -8.96 5.51 -6.37
CA GLY A 161 -8.49 5.19 -5.04
C GLY A 161 -9.59 5.06 -3.99
N ALA A 162 -9.15 4.90 -2.75
CA ALA A 162 -9.97 4.73 -1.57
C ALA A 162 -9.82 5.93 -0.62
N VAL A 163 -10.85 6.76 -0.53
CA VAL A 163 -10.86 7.96 0.32
C VAL A 163 -11.76 7.74 1.53
N GLY A 164 -11.18 7.86 2.74
CA GLY A 164 -11.96 7.66 3.96
C GLY A 164 -11.13 7.68 5.24
N LYS A 165 -11.83 7.59 6.37
CA LYS A 165 -11.19 7.56 7.70
C LYS A 165 -10.22 6.38 7.85
N VAL A 166 -10.52 5.23 7.22
CA VAL A 166 -9.66 4.04 7.24
C VAL A 166 -8.30 4.32 6.59
N THR A 167 -8.27 5.03 5.46
CA THR A 167 -7.04 5.41 4.78
C THR A 167 -6.16 6.29 5.68
N ASN A 168 -6.76 7.33 6.27
CA ASN A 168 -6.04 8.21 7.20
C ASN A 168 -5.51 7.43 8.42
N LEU A 169 -6.32 6.51 8.98
CA LEU A 169 -5.90 5.67 10.08
C LEU A 169 -4.68 4.82 9.71
N THR A 170 -4.71 4.21 8.52
CA THR A 170 -3.62 3.34 8.06
C THR A 170 -2.31 4.11 7.88
N TYR A 171 -2.36 5.33 7.33
CA TYR A 171 -1.19 6.21 7.28
C TYR A 171 -0.61 6.50 8.66
N ARG A 172 -1.47 6.84 9.64
CA ARG A 172 -1.01 7.11 11.01
C ARG A 172 -0.41 5.88 11.68
N LEU A 173 -1.03 4.71 11.51
CA LEU A 173 -0.45 3.45 12.01
C LEU A 173 0.91 3.17 11.37
N CYS A 174 1.05 3.43 10.06
CA CYS A 174 2.34 3.29 9.39
C CYS A 174 3.38 4.27 9.93
N GLU A 175 3.04 5.54 10.14
CA GLU A 175 3.95 6.55 10.73
C GLU A 175 4.50 6.13 12.10
N GLU A 176 3.67 5.49 12.93
CA GLU A 176 4.03 5.03 14.29
C GLU A 176 4.75 3.66 14.28
N ALA A 177 4.68 2.91 13.19
CA ALA A 177 5.33 1.61 13.12
C ALA A 177 6.85 1.75 13.11
N CYS A 178 7.54 1.08 14.03
CA CYS A 178 8.97 0.90 13.97
C CYS A 178 9.38 -0.02 12.82
N GLY A 179 10.68 -0.04 12.50
CA GLY A 179 11.22 -0.97 11.50
C GLY A 179 10.88 -2.43 11.83
N GLY A 180 10.36 -3.15 10.87
CA GLY A 180 9.93 -4.55 11.01
C GLY A 180 8.56 -4.75 11.66
N GLN A 181 7.83 -3.69 12.04
CA GLN A 181 6.49 -3.79 12.61
C GLN A 181 5.39 -3.70 11.55
N ILE A 182 4.29 -4.41 11.82
CA ILE A 182 3.01 -4.28 11.10
C ILE A 182 1.97 -3.86 12.14
N LEU A 183 1.64 -2.57 12.19
CA LEU A 183 0.66 -2.05 13.14
C LEU A 183 -0.76 -2.10 12.57
N THR A 184 -1.68 -2.55 13.41
CA THR A 184 -3.11 -2.55 13.13
C THR A 184 -3.90 -2.06 14.35
N ASN A 185 -5.19 -1.75 14.16
CA ASN A 185 -6.08 -1.35 15.23
C ASN A 185 -6.97 -2.51 15.72
N ARG A 186 -7.62 -2.33 16.87
CA ARG A 186 -8.49 -3.35 17.50
C ARG A 186 -9.59 -3.86 16.55
N SER A 187 -10.26 -2.96 15.83
CA SER A 187 -11.35 -3.35 14.92
C SER A 187 -10.88 -4.24 13.76
N THR A 188 -9.67 -4.02 13.27
CA THR A 188 -9.08 -4.89 12.24
C THR A 188 -8.59 -6.20 12.86
N LEU A 189 -7.93 -6.13 14.02
CA LEU A 189 -7.45 -7.31 14.72
C LEU A 189 -8.57 -8.32 14.99
N SER A 190 -9.76 -7.87 15.43
CA SER A 190 -10.90 -8.76 15.69
C SER A 190 -11.39 -9.52 14.45
N LYS A 191 -11.05 -9.10 13.25
CA LYS A 191 -11.37 -9.81 12.00
C LYS A 191 -10.33 -10.86 11.61
N ILE A 192 -9.19 -10.87 12.28
CA ILE A 192 -8.01 -11.67 11.91
C ILE A 192 -7.42 -12.47 13.07
N GLU A 193 -7.91 -12.29 14.29
CA GLU A 193 -7.34 -12.89 15.50
C GLU A 193 -7.30 -14.42 15.47
N ASP A 194 -8.17 -15.06 14.68
CA ASP A 194 -8.19 -16.51 14.51
C ASP A 194 -7.01 -17.06 13.71
N PHE A 195 -6.37 -16.25 12.86
CA PHE A 195 -5.32 -16.71 11.95
C PHE A 195 -3.99 -15.97 12.08
N VAL A 196 -3.87 -15.00 13.00
CA VAL A 196 -2.61 -14.30 13.26
C VAL A 196 -2.20 -14.37 14.72
N HIS A 197 -0.89 -14.34 14.95
CA HIS A 197 -0.32 -13.97 16.23
C HIS A 197 -0.12 -12.46 16.25
N ALA A 198 -0.62 -11.80 17.28
CA ALA A 198 -0.45 -10.35 17.47
C ALA A 198 -0.23 -10.04 18.96
N GLU A 199 0.45 -8.95 19.23
CA GLU A 199 0.70 -8.44 20.57
C GLU A 199 0.23 -6.98 20.69
N PRO A 200 -0.19 -6.50 21.87
CA PRO A 200 -0.43 -5.10 22.10
C PRO A 200 0.84 -4.29 21.87
N ALA A 201 0.75 -3.20 21.09
CA ALA A 201 1.89 -2.31 20.83
C ALA A 201 1.83 -1.06 21.72
N ALA A 202 0.79 -0.23 21.53
CA ALA A 202 0.61 1.01 22.27
C ALA A 202 -0.82 1.55 22.19
N GLU A 203 -1.17 2.46 23.08
CA GLU A 203 -2.28 3.39 22.91
C GLU A 203 -1.73 4.65 22.20
N LEU A 204 -2.12 4.87 20.95
CA LEU A 204 -1.58 5.91 20.11
C LEU A 204 -2.51 7.12 20.04
N GLN A 205 -1.98 8.31 20.38
CA GLN A 205 -2.70 9.57 20.14
C GLN A 205 -2.41 10.04 18.72
N LEU A 206 -3.24 9.60 17.78
CA LEU A 206 -3.04 9.85 16.35
C LEU A 206 -3.61 11.22 15.94
N LYS A 207 -2.88 11.95 15.11
CA LYS A 207 -3.32 13.25 14.58
C LYS A 207 -4.61 13.10 13.78
N GLY A 208 -5.66 13.87 14.15
CA GLY A 208 -6.98 13.82 13.52
C GLY A 208 -7.93 12.77 14.11
N PHE A 209 -7.51 12.07 15.16
CA PHE A 209 -8.36 11.13 15.92
C PHE A 209 -8.57 11.69 17.33
N PRO A 210 -9.85 11.91 17.75
CA PRO A 210 -10.14 12.55 19.04
C PRO A 210 -9.85 11.66 20.25
N GLN A 211 -9.83 10.35 20.05
CA GLN A 211 -9.56 9.36 21.09
C GLN A 211 -8.31 8.55 20.74
N PRO A 212 -7.56 8.08 21.74
CA PRO A 212 -6.45 7.16 21.53
C PRO A 212 -6.89 5.92 20.74
N VAL A 213 -6.00 5.41 19.92
CA VAL A 213 -6.22 4.19 19.13
C VAL A 213 -5.35 3.08 19.70
N SER A 214 -5.99 2.01 20.18
CA SER A 214 -5.27 0.80 20.60
C SER A 214 -4.62 0.15 19.38
N ALA A 215 -3.29 0.16 19.34
CA ALA A 215 -2.50 -0.44 18.27
C ALA A 215 -1.97 -1.82 18.68
N PHE A 216 -1.88 -2.71 17.70
CA PHE A 216 -1.38 -4.07 17.84
C PHE A 216 -0.35 -4.36 16.75
N ASN A 217 0.73 -5.04 17.11
CA ASN A 217 1.74 -5.49 16.16
C ASN A 217 1.43 -6.93 15.71
N ILE A 218 1.29 -7.15 14.41
CA ILE A 218 1.07 -8.47 13.83
C ILE A 218 2.40 -9.18 13.70
N LEU A 219 2.58 -10.29 14.43
CA LEU A 219 3.84 -11.03 14.50
C LEU A 219 3.97 -12.07 13.38
N GLY A 220 2.87 -12.74 13.02
CA GLY A 220 2.88 -13.81 12.02
C GLY A 220 1.52 -14.47 11.84
N ALA A 221 1.41 -15.34 10.87
CA ALA A 221 0.28 -16.26 10.73
C ALA A 221 0.39 -17.40 11.76
N LYS A 222 -0.78 -17.91 12.19
CA LYS A 222 -0.87 -19.12 13.04
C LYS A 222 -0.64 -20.37 12.24
#